data_327cfd7a3e8e8c09bfde254be93838a5
#
_entry.id   327cfd7a3e8e8c09bfde254be93838a5
#
_cell.length_a   1.000
_cell.length_b   1.000
_cell.length_c   1.000
_cell.angle_alpha   90.00
_cell.angle_beta   90.00
_cell.angle_gamma   90.00
#
_symmetry.space_group_name_H-M   'P 1'
#
loop_
_entity.id
_entity.type
_entity.pdbx_description
1 polymer ?
#
loop_
_entity_poly.entity_id
_entity_poly.type
_entity_poly.pdbx_seq_one_letter_code
_entity_poly.pdbx_strand_id
1 'polypeptide(L)'
;MNLDLSGRRALICGGSQGLGEACARQLAEQGAEVVLLARSLDKLQAVRDSLTTNQGQQHAVLAVDASDRAALTLALVNELERGGPIHIWLNNTGGPAPGRACDASPDAYADALTPQVVNAQAILTLLLPGMRSAGFGRILNVLSTSVKEPIRNLGVSNTVRAAVANWAKTLSTELAADGITVNNVLPGLTQTPRLDSLIAGGAKNSGRSVEQVAEGMANSIPVGRFAEPAEFANAVGFLASPAAAYINGINLPVDGGRTGNL
;
A
#
# COMPACT_ATOMS: atom_id res chain seq x y z
N MET A 1 23.49 -5.53 -5.79
CA MET A 1 22.50 -4.73 -5.03
C MET A 1 21.99 -5.60 -3.88
N ASN A 2 22.00 -5.11 -2.65
CA ASN A 2 21.50 -5.90 -1.51
C ASN A 2 19.97 -5.70 -1.37
N LEU A 3 19.22 -6.73 -1.77
CA LEU A 3 17.74 -6.78 -1.65
C LEU A 3 17.27 -7.77 -0.57
N ASP A 4 18.21 -8.40 0.16
CA ASP A 4 17.93 -9.41 1.17
C ASP A 4 17.15 -8.83 2.37
N LEU A 5 16.06 -9.47 2.73
CA LEU A 5 15.19 -9.15 3.85
C LEU A 5 15.13 -10.28 4.88
N SER A 6 16.06 -11.24 4.83
CA SER A 6 16.15 -12.34 5.80
C SER A 6 16.22 -11.79 7.23
N GLY A 7 15.46 -12.39 8.14
CA GLY A 7 15.33 -11.93 9.51
C GLY A 7 14.50 -10.64 9.69
N ARG A 8 13.86 -10.15 8.65
CA ARG A 8 12.92 -9.02 8.73
C ARG A 8 11.48 -9.50 8.68
N ARG A 9 10.61 -8.82 9.42
CA ARG A 9 9.16 -9.05 9.40
C ARG A 9 8.45 -7.88 8.75
N ALA A 10 7.50 -8.18 7.86
CA ALA A 10 6.76 -7.19 7.07
C ALA A 10 5.25 -7.29 7.33
N LEU A 11 4.62 -6.22 7.80
CA LEU A 11 3.16 -6.08 7.86
C LEU A 11 2.64 -5.55 6.51
N ILE A 12 1.72 -6.30 5.90
CA ILE A 12 1.10 -5.96 4.62
C ILE A 12 -0.39 -5.71 4.83
N CYS A 13 -0.78 -4.45 4.89
CA CYS A 13 -2.19 -4.07 4.89
C CYS A 13 -2.80 -4.29 3.50
N GLY A 14 -4.05 -4.78 3.44
CA GLY A 14 -4.70 -5.14 2.17
C GLY A 14 -4.02 -6.31 1.44
N GLY A 15 -3.41 -7.24 2.18
CA GLY A 15 -2.60 -8.34 1.65
C GLY A 15 -3.38 -9.51 1.05
N SER A 16 -4.72 -9.44 0.94
CA SER A 16 -5.56 -10.56 0.50
C SER A 16 -5.74 -10.67 -1.03
N GLN A 17 -5.32 -9.68 -1.80
CA GLN A 17 -5.43 -9.65 -3.27
C GLN A 17 -4.69 -8.45 -3.89
N GLY A 18 -4.50 -8.49 -5.21
CA GLY A 18 -4.01 -7.36 -6.01
C GLY A 18 -2.63 -6.86 -5.61
N LEU A 19 -2.45 -5.54 -5.44
CA LEU A 19 -1.14 -4.95 -5.13
C LEU A 19 -0.57 -5.43 -3.80
N GLY A 20 -1.42 -5.57 -2.77
CA GLY A 20 -0.97 -6.05 -1.46
C GLY A 20 -0.47 -7.49 -1.51
N GLU A 21 -1.18 -8.37 -2.20
CA GLU A 21 -0.75 -9.75 -2.43
C GLU A 21 0.57 -9.81 -3.22
N ALA A 22 0.68 -9.05 -4.32
CA ALA A 22 1.90 -9.03 -5.12
C ALA A 22 3.11 -8.55 -4.31
N CYS A 23 2.93 -7.51 -3.47
CA CYS A 23 3.98 -7.03 -2.57
C CYS A 23 4.35 -8.07 -1.52
N ALA A 24 3.36 -8.81 -0.98
CA ALA A 24 3.62 -9.87 -0.02
C ALA A 24 4.50 -10.98 -0.62
N ARG A 25 4.20 -11.41 -1.86
CA ARG A 25 5.02 -12.38 -2.61
C ARG A 25 6.44 -11.89 -2.82
N GLN A 26 6.58 -10.64 -3.30
CA GLN A 26 7.88 -10.02 -3.55
C GLN A 26 8.74 -9.95 -2.28
N LEU A 27 8.17 -9.53 -1.13
CA LEU A 27 8.92 -9.44 0.12
C LEU A 27 9.25 -10.82 0.70
N ALA A 28 8.36 -11.80 0.54
CA ALA A 28 8.65 -13.20 0.91
C ALA A 28 9.79 -13.78 0.07
N GLU A 29 9.82 -13.55 -1.24
CA GLU A 29 10.92 -13.97 -2.13
C GLU A 29 12.26 -13.34 -1.73
N GLN A 30 12.24 -12.13 -1.18
CA GLN A 30 13.42 -11.47 -0.63
C GLN A 30 13.80 -11.94 0.78
N GLY A 31 13.07 -12.90 1.36
CA GLY A 31 13.39 -13.51 2.65
C GLY A 31 12.62 -12.95 3.84
N ALA A 32 11.73 -11.96 3.66
CA ALA A 32 10.95 -11.42 4.76
C ALA A 32 9.90 -12.43 5.27
N GLU A 33 9.69 -12.48 6.58
CA GLU A 33 8.49 -13.05 7.16
C GLU A 33 7.34 -12.07 7.01
N VAL A 34 6.22 -12.52 6.43
CA VAL A 34 5.08 -11.66 6.07
C VAL A 34 3.91 -11.88 7.01
N VAL A 35 3.37 -10.78 7.54
CA VAL A 35 2.12 -10.71 8.30
C VAL A 35 1.08 -10.03 7.41
N LEU A 36 0.11 -10.81 6.92
CA LEU A 36 -0.94 -10.33 6.03
C LEU A 36 -2.12 -9.79 6.84
N LEU A 37 -2.59 -8.59 6.53
CA LEU A 37 -3.74 -7.97 7.19
C LEU A 37 -4.82 -7.61 6.17
N ALA A 38 -6.03 -8.16 6.35
CA ALA A 38 -7.25 -7.80 5.62
C ALA A 38 -8.48 -8.40 6.32
N ARG A 39 -9.68 -8.16 5.77
CA ARG A 39 -10.96 -8.63 6.37
C ARG A 39 -11.25 -10.11 6.11
N SER A 40 -10.87 -10.64 4.96
CA SER A 40 -11.24 -12.01 4.54
C SER A 40 -10.18 -13.02 4.98
N LEU A 41 -10.48 -13.81 6.01
CA LEU A 41 -9.58 -14.85 6.53
C LEU A 41 -9.21 -15.87 5.45
N ASP A 42 -10.20 -16.38 4.71
CA ASP A 42 -9.97 -17.41 3.69
C ASP A 42 -8.99 -16.96 2.60
N LYS A 43 -9.17 -15.71 2.12
CA LYS A 43 -8.25 -15.13 1.13
C LYS A 43 -6.86 -14.90 1.69
N LEU A 44 -6.75 -14.44 2.95
CA LEU A 44 -5.46 -14.26 3.61
C LEU A 44 -4.72 -15.59 3.77
N GLN A 45 -5.43 -16.66 4.16
CA GLN A 45 -4.86 -18.00 4.29
C GLN A 45 -4.39 -18.54 2.94
N ALA A 46 -5.19 -18.38 1.89
CA ALA A 46 -4.81 -18.80 0.54
C ALA A 46 -3.53 -18.06 0.04
N VAL A 47 -3.43 -16.77 0.29
CA VAL A 47 -2.20 -16.01 -0.03
C VAL A 47 -1.03 -16.50 0.82
N ARG A 48 -1.18 -16.58 2.15
CA ARG A 48 -0.13 -17.07 3.05
C ARG A 48 0.43 -18.41 2.62
N ASP A 49 -0.44 -19.38 2.32
CA ASP A 49 -0.06 -20.76 1.99
C ASP A 49 0.66 -20.86 0.63
N SER A 50 0.56 -19.82 -0.18
CA SER A 50 1.25 -19.69 -1.48
C SER A 50 2.55 -18.87 -1.43
N LEU A 51 2.89 -18.27 -0.28
CA LEU A 51 4.15 -17.56 -0.12
C LEU A 51 5.31 -18.54 0.03
N THR A 52 6.49 -18.17 -0.48
CA THR A 52 7.70 -18.98 -0.32
C THR A 52 8.17 -19.01 1.14
N THR A 53 8.58 -20.18 1.59
CA THR A 53 9.18 -20.40 2.92
C THR A 53 10.61 -20.95 2.82
N ASN A 54 11.27 -20.75 1.68
CA ASN A 54 12.58 -21.33 1.35
C ASN A 54 13.70 -20.94 2.33
N GLN A 55 13.49 -19.87 3.11
CA GLN A 55 14.44 -19.41 4.13
C GLN A 55 13.90 -19.64 5.56
N GLY A 56 12.89 -20.52 5.74
CA GLY A 56 12.31 -20.86 7.02
C GLY A 56 11.32 -19.82 7.58
N GLN A 57 10.80 -18.91 6.73
CA GLN A 57 9.82 -17.89 7.13
C GLN A 57 8.54 -18.53 7.67
N GLN A 58 7.97 -17.92 8.71
CA GLN A 58 6.68 -18.29 9.30
C GLN A 58 5.67 -17.16 9.09
N HIS A 59 5.00 -17.18 7.92
CA HIS A 59 4.02 -16.17 7.58
C HIS A 59 2.77 -16.25 8.45
N ALA A 60 2.18 -15.08 8.76
CA ALA A 60 1.01 -14.95 9.60
C ALA A 60 -0.13 -14.20 8.92
N VAL A 61 -1.35 -14.33 9.46
CA VAL A 61 -2.53 -13.61 8.99
C VAL A 61 -3.25 -12.94 10.14
N LEU A 62 -3.73 -11.72 9.90
CA LEU A 62 -4.57 -10.92 10.79
C LEU A 62 -5.88 -10.59 10.07
N ALA A 63 -6.93 -11.35 10.37
CA ALA A 63 -8.25 -11.11 9.79
C ALA A 63 -8.97 -10.02 10.59
N VAL A 64 -8.77 -8.75 10.22
CA VAL A 64 -9.33 -7.59 10.92
C VAL A 64 -9.70 -6.49 9.93
N ASP A 65 -10.75 -5.73 10.26
CA ASP A 65 -11.08 -4.52 9.52
C ASP A 65 -10.18 -3.37 10.00
N ALA A 66 -9.39 -2.81 9.09
CA ALA A 66 -8.50 -1.68 9.40
C ALA A 66 -9.26 -0.38 9.77
N SER A 67 -10.58 -0.31 9.58
CA SER A 67 -11.42 0.80 10.05
C SER A 67 -11.80 0.66 11.53
N ASP A 68 -11.83 -0.55 12.07
CA ASP A 68 -12.01 -0.80 13.51
C ASP A 68 -10.68 -0.69 14.25
N ARG A 69 -10.41 0.49 14.78
CA ARG A 69 -9.15 0.77 15.48
C ARG A 69 -8.94 -0.10 16.71
N ALA A 70 -9.98 -0.45 17.46
CA ALA A 70 -9.83 -1.24 18.68
C ALA A 70 -9.42 -2.67 18.34
N ALA A 71 -10.14 -3.31 17.40
CA ALA A 71 -9.81 -4.65 16.92
C ALA A 71 -8.44 -4.70 16.24
N LEU A 72 -8.11 -3.69 15.43
CA LEU A 72 -6.81 -3.56 14.77
C LEU A 72 -5.67 -3.48 15.79
N THR A 73 -5.80 -2.62 16.80
CA THR A 73 -4.79 -2.45 17.85
C THR A 73 -4.58 -3.74 18.61
N LEU A 74 -5.66 -4.40 19.05
CA LEU A 74 -5.58 -5.68 19.76
C LEU A 74 -4.90 -6.78 18.93
N ALA A 75 -5.29 -6.91 17.65
CA ALA A 75 -4.70 -7.89 16.76
C ALA A 75 -3.19 -7.67 16.55
N LEU A 76 -2.76 -6.41 16.41
CA LEU A 76 -1.35 -6.06 16.24
C LEU A 76 -0.55 -6.27 17.53
N VAL A 77 -1.08 -5.91 18.70
CA VAL A 77 -0.40 -6.15 19.98
C VAL A 77 -0.15 -7.66 20.16
N ASN A 78 -1.17 -8.49 20.00
CA ASN A 78 -1.03 -9.94 20.09
C ASN A 78 -0.01 -10.51 19.09
N GLU A 79 0.03 -9.96 17.88
CA GLU A 79 0.99 -10.39 16.84
C GLU A 79 2.43 -9.99 17.17
N LEU A 80 2.62 -8.80 17.72
CA LEU A 80 3.94 -8.33 18.16
C LEU A 80 4.45 -9.13 19.36
N GLU A 81 3.58 -9.51 20.30
CA GLU A 81 3.93 -10.36 21.44
C GLU A 81 4.30 -11.78 20.99
N ARG A 82 3.58 -12.33 20.01
CA ARG A 82 3.78 -13.69 19.49
C ARG A 82 5.01 -13.82 18.61
N GLY A 83 5.16 -12.91 17.64
CA GLY A 83 6.12 -13.04 16.54
C GLY A 83 7.28 -12.02 16.61
N GLY A 84 7.25 -11.09 17.55
CA GLY A 84 8.29 -10.06 17.67
C GLY A 84 8.08 -8.85 16.76
N PRO A 85 9.10 -7.98 16.66
CA PRO A 85 8.98 -6.69 16.01
C PRO A 85 8.73 -6.79 14.49
N ILE A 86 7.96 -5.84 13.97
CA ILE A 86 7.75 -5.63 12.54
C ILE A 86 8.68 -4.51 12.07
N HIS A 87 9.43 -4.77 11.02
CA HIS A 87 10.47 -3.88 10.49
C HIS A 87 10.05 -3.14 9.21
N ILE A 88 9.13 -3.74 8.46
CA ILE A 88 8.64 -3.22 7.19
C ILE A 88 7.12 -3.12 7.28
N TRP A 89 6.58 -2.00 6.88
CA TRP A 89 5.13 -1.79 6.85
C TRP A 89 4.68 -1.27 5.50
N LEU A 90 3.87 -2.08 4.80
CA LEU A 90 3.14 -1.64 3.61
C LEU A 90 1.74 -1.16 4.05
N ASN A 91 1.57 0.16 4.12
CA ASN A 91 0.31 0.81 4.40
C ASN A 91 -0.51 0.91 3.10
N ASN A 92 -1.36 -0.08 2.88
CA ASN A 92 -2.21 -0.19 1.69
C ASN A 92 -3.67 -0.35 2.11
N THR A 93 -4.40 0.76 2.08
CA THR A 93 -5.83 0.81 2.42
C THR A 93 -6.68 1.08 1.19
N GLY A 94 -7.90 0.57 1.17
CA GLY A 94 -8.89 0.88 0.15
C GLY A 94 -9.14 2.40 0.04
N GLY A 95 -9.43 2.86 -1.17
CA GLY A 95 -9.82 4.27 -1.38
C GLY A 95 -11.31 4.49 -1.19
N PRO A 96 -11.74 5.74 -0.89
CA PRO A 96 -13.15 6.10 -0.84
C PRO A 96 -13.83 5.99 -2.21
N ALA A 97 -15.14 6.04 -2.23
CA ALA A 97 -15.95 6.05 -3.44
C ALA A 97 -15.58 7.25 -4.33
N PRO A 98 -15.63 7.11 -5.67
CA PRO A 98 -15.46 8.24 -6.58
C PRO A 98 -16.60 9.25 -6.45
N GLY A 99 -16.28 10.53 -6.65
CA GLY A 99 -17.22 11.63 -6.58
C GLY A 99 -16.52 12.98 -6.68
N ARG A 100 -17.29 14.03 -7.00
CA ARG A 100 -16.77 15.41 -7.02
C ARG A 100 -16.57 15.91 -5.59
N ALA A 101 -15.55 16.69 -5.36
CA ALA A 101 -15.26 17.26 -4.04
C ALA A 101 -16.38 18.16 -3.52
N CYS A 102 -17.00 18.94 -4.41
CA CYS A 102 -18.08 19.87 -4.05
C CYS A 102 -19.42 19.18 -3.70
N ASP A 103 -19.57 17.91 -4.05
CA ASP A 103 -20.79 17.14 -3.81
C ASP A 103 -20.63 16.16 -2.62
N ALA A 104 -19.42 16.04 -2.08
CA ALA A 104 -19.12 15.13 -0.98
C ALA A 104 -19.61 15.70 0.37
N SER A 105 -20.20 14.85 1.21
CA SER A 105 -20.56 15.24 2.57
C SER A 105 -19.31 15.39 3.46
N PRO A 106 -19.39 16.18 4.54
CA PRO A 106 -18.31 16.23 5.54
C PRO A 106 -17.95 14.85 6.10
N ASP A 107 -18.94 13.98 6.33
CA ASP A 107 -18.75 12.63 6.86
C ASP A 107 -17.91 11.76 5.90
N ALA A 108 -18.07 11.90 4.58
CA ALA A 108 -17.27 11.17 3.62
C ALA A 108 -15.75 11.46 3.76
N TYR A 109 -15.37 12.68 4.16
CA TYR A 109 -13.98 13.01 4.48
C TYR A 109 -13.54 12.40 5.80
N ALA A 110 -14.36 12.47 6.86
CA ALA A 110 -14.05 11.89 8.16
C ALA A 110 -13.88 10.36 8.06
N ASP A 111 -14.81 9.69 7.38
CA ASP A 111 -14.80 8.24 7.14
C ASP A 111 -13.57 7.79 6.34
N ALA A 112 -13.10 8.61 5.40
CA ALA A 112 -11.91 8.30 4.62
C ALA A 112 -10.61 8.63 5.37
N LEU A 113 -10.56 9.71 6.16
CA LEU A 113 -9.38 10.09 6.94
C LEU A 113 -9.10 9.11 8.09
N THR A 114 -10.14 8.58 8.72
CA THR A 114 -10.01 7.66 9.86
C THR A 114 -9.14 6.45 9.53
N PRO A 115 -9.42 5.60 8.54
CA PRO A 115 -8.57 4.45 8.25
C PRO A 115 -7.22 4.82 7.64
N GLN A 116 -7.13 5.93 6.90
CA GLN A 116 -5.92 6.25 6.13
C GLN A 116 -4.90 7.10 6.89
N VAL A 117 -5.34 7.89 7.89
CA VAL A 117 -4.45 8.75 8.69
C VAL A 117 -4.50 8.35 10.16
N VAL A 118 -5.69 8.32 10.78
CA VAL A 118 -5.81 8.12 12.24
C VAL A 118 -5.41 6.70 12.64
N ASN A 119 -5.94 5.69 11.94
CA ASN A 119 -5.60 4.30 12.22
C ASN A 119 -4.18 3.95 11.74
N ALA A 120 -3.70 4.58 10.65
CA ALA A 120 -2.30 4.48 10.24
C ALA A 120 -1.35 5.01 11.31
N GLN A 121 -1.68 6.13 11.96
CA GLN A 121 -0.90 6.64 13.11
C GLN A 121 -0.93 5.67 14.29
N ALA A 122 -2.06 5.01 14.57
CA ALA A 122 -2.15 4.00 15.62
C ALA A 122 -1.26 2.78 15.32
N ILE A 123 -1.24 2.30 14.07
CA ILE A 123 -0.31 1.24 13.62
C ILE A 123 1.13 1.69 13.83
N LEU A 124 1.51 2.86 13.34
CA LEU A 124 2.86 3.41 13.48
C LEU A 124 3.32 3.40 14.93
N THR A 125 2.48 3.86 15.86
CA THR A 125 2.80 3.93 17.30
C THR A 125 3.18 2.56 17.87
N LEU A 126 2.55 1.48 17.38
CA LEU A 126 2.85 0.10 17.81
C LEU A 126 4.13 -0.44 17.17
N LEU A 127 4.40 -0.10 15.91
CA LEU A 127 5.55 -0.65 15.18
C LEU A 127 6.86 0.07 15.47
N LEU A 128 6.79 1.36 15.74
CA LEU A 128 7.94 2.25 15.86
C LEU A 128 8.98 1.82 16.91
N PRO A 129 8.60 1.36 18.12
CA PRO A 129 9.59 0.90 19.11
C PRO A 129 10.47 -0.23 18.59
N GLY A 130 9.89 -1.21 17.88
CA GLY A 130 10.64 -2.32 17.29
C GLY A 130 11.56 -1.89 16.16
N MET A 131 11.10 -0.98 15.28
CA MET A 131 11.93 -0.42 14.22
C MET A 131 13.12 0.37 14.77
N ARG A 132 12.91 1.18 15.82
CA ARG A 132 13.96 1.92 16.50
C ARG A 132 14.98 1.00 17.16
N SER A 133 14.53 0.00 17.88
CA SER A 133 15.42 -0.99 18.53
C SER A 133 16.29 -1.74 17.52
N ALA A 134 15.76 -1.99 16.31
CA ALA A 134 16.49 -2.66 15.22
C ALA A 134 17.42 -1.72 14.43
N GLY A 135 17.33 -0.40 14.62
CA GLY A 135 18.00 0.60 13.77
C GLY A 135 17.61 0.44 12.28
N PHE A 136 16.42 -0.11 12.03
CA PHE A 136 15.93 -0.41 10.69
C PHE A 136 14.40 -0.35 10.64
N GLY A 137 13.87 0.50 9.80
CA GLY A 137 12.44 0.57 9.49
C GLY A 137 12.19 0.98 8.05
N ARG A 138 11.14 0.42 7.45
CA ARG A 138 10.69 0.76 6.10
C ARG A 138 9.17 0.94 6.11
N ILE A 139 8.72 2.17 5.96
CA ILE A 139 7.29 2.53 5.90
C ILE A 139 6.98 2.91 4.47
N LEU A 140 6.12 2.13 3.83
CA LEU A 140 5.77 2.26 2.42
C LEU A 140 4.26 2.47 2.30
N ASN A 141 3.84 3.66 1.85
CA ASN A 141 2.43 3.96 1.65
C ASN A 141 2.05 3.74 0.18
N VAL A 142 1.04 2.92 -0.07
CA VAL A 142 0.42 2.80 -1.40
C VAL A 142 -0.61 3.92 -1.53
N LEU A 143 -0.26 4.96 -2.29
CA LEU A 143 -1.14 6.13 -2.45
C LEU A 143 -1.82 6.16 -3.82
N SER A 144 -1.59 7.22 -4.55
CA SER A 144 -2.17 7.47 -5.87
C SER A 144 -1.33 8.53 -6.59
N THR A 145 -1.28 8.49 -7.90
CA THR A 145 -0.72 9.59 -8.73
C THR A 145 -1.44 10.91 -8.49
N SER A 146 -2.66 10.87 -7.89
CA SER A 146 -3.39 12.08 -7.49
C SER A 146 -2.68 12.95 -6.44
N VAL A 147 -1.66 12.43 -5.78
CA VAL A 147 -0.77 13.21 -4.90
C VAL A 147 0.05 14.23 -5.70
N LYS A 148 0.37 13.89 -6.94
CA LYS A 148 1.10 14.80 -7.85
C LYS A 148 0.15 15.64 -8.69
N GLU A 149 -0.94 15.06 -9.17
CA GLU A 149 -1.92 15.72 -10.03
C GLU A 149 -3.33 15.24 -9.67
N PRO A 150 -4.22 16.10 -9.12
CA PRO A 150 -5.57 15.72 -8.72
C PRO A 150 -6.36 15.08 -9.86
N ILE A 151 -6.91 13.90 -9.61
CA ILE A 151 -7.71 13.16 -10.60
C ILE A 151 -9.17 13.62 -10.50
N ARG A 152 -9.78 13.95 -11.65
CA ARG A 152 -11.20 14.35 -11.71
C ARG A 152 -12.10 13.26 -11.12
N ASN A 153 -13.17 13.67 -10.46
CA ASN A 153 -14.16 12.79 -9.79
C ASN A 153 -13.59 11.89 -8.68
N LEU A 154 -12.45 12.25 -8.10
CA LEU A 154 -11.89 11.58 -6.93
C LEU A 154 -11.65 12.57 -5.77
N GLY A 155 -12.60 13.48 -5.53
CA GLY A 155 -12.44 14.61 -4.61
C GLY A 155 -11.97 14.23 -3.21
N VAL A 156 -12.70 13.34 -2.53
CA VAL A 156 -12.34 12.85 -1.20
C VAL A 156 -11.00 12.11 -1.23
N SER A 157 -10.82 11.22 -2.21
CA SER A 157 -9.57 10.45 -2.36
C SER A 157 -8.35 11.35 -2.57
N ASN A 158 -8.44 12.36 -3.44
CA ASN A 158 -7.34 13.30 -3.69
C ASN A 158 -6.91 13.99 -2.39
N THR A 159 -7.89 14.48 -1.61
CA THR A 159 -7.64 15.18 -0.34
C THR A 159 -6.95 14.26 0.67
N VAL A 160 -7.51 13.07 0.88
CA VAL A 160 -7.00 12.16 1.90
C VAL A 160 -5.61 11.60 1.51
N ARG A 161 -5.40 11.27 0.23
CA ARG A 161 -4.10 10.80 -0.25
C ARG A 161 -3.02 11.88 -0.12
N ALA A 162 -3.36 13.15 -0.36
CA ALA A 162 -2.46 14.28 -0.13
C ALA A 162 -2.13 14.46 1.37
N ALA A 163 -3.11 14.26 2.26
CA ALA A 163 -2.89 14.29 3.70
C ALA A 163 -1.90 13.19 4.14
N VAL A 164 -2.07 11.96 3.66
CA VAL A 164 -1.12 10.86 3.94
C VAL A 164 0.27 11.16 3.38
N ALA A 165 0.37 11.74 2.18
CA ALA A 165 1.65 12.07 1.58
C ALA A 165 2.42 13.11 2.40
N ASN A 166 1.72 14.13 2.93
CA ASN A 166 2.33 15.14 3.78
C ASN A 166 2.73 14.56 5.16
N TRP A 167 1.86 13.75 5.78
CA TRP A 167 2.18 13.01 7.00
C TRP A 167 3.42 12.13 6.81
N ALA A 168 3.51 11.38 5.72
CA ALA A 168 4.66 10.55 5.38
C ALA A 168 5.94 11.37 5.21
N LYS A 169 5.86 12.56 4.58
CA LYS A 169 7.01 13.46 4.42
C LYS A 169 7.50 13.99 5.75
N THR A 170 6.59 14.37 6.66
CA THR A 170 6.93 14.79 8.02
C THR A 170 7.65 13.67 8.76
N LEU A 171 7.09 12.46 8.78
CA LEU A 171 7.71 11.30 9.42
C LEU A 171 9.07 10.95 8.83
N SER A 172 9.26 11.11 7.53
CA SER A 172 10.55 10.81 6.89
C SER A 172 11.69 11.65 7.44
N THR A 173 11.41 12.88 7.87
CA THR A 173 12.39 13.77 8.48
C THR A 173 12.62 13.41 9.95
N GLU A 174 11.53 13.13 10.68
CA GLU A 174 11.57 12.86 12.12
C GLU A 174 12.23 11.52 12.48
N LEU A 175 12.11 10.52 11.59
CA LEU A 175 12.55 9.14 11.83
C LEU A 175 13.87 8.78 11.14
N ALA A 176 14.43 9.68 10.34
CA ALA A 176 15.64 9.40 9.56
C ALA A 176 16.83 8.99 10.44
N ALA A 177 17.03 9.65 11.57
CA ALA A 177 18.12 9.36 12.51
C ALA A 177 18.01 7.98 13.18
N ASP A 178 16.79 7.41 13.20
CA ASP A 178 16.52 6.07 13.73
C ASP A 178 16.79 4.95 12.69
N GLY A 179 17.31 5.27 11.49
CA GLY A 179 17.50 4.31 10.40
C GLY A 179 16.19 3.90 9.70
N ILE A 180 15.14 4.70 9.85
CA ILE A 180 13.80 4.44 9.32
C ILE A 180 13.55 5.34 8.10
N THR A 181 13.13 4.74 6.98
CA THR A 181 12.70 5.48 5.79
C THR A 181 11.19 5.42 5.62
N VAL A 182 10.60 6.52 5.14
CA VAL A 182 9.16 6.63 4.86
C VAL A 182 8.99 7.12 3.43
N ASN A 183 8.43 6.27 2.56
CA ASN A 183 8.25 6.56 1.15
C ASN A 183 6.83 6.23 0.69
N ASN A 184 6.37 6.92 -0.34
CA ASN A 184 5.09 6.68 -0.97
C ASN A 184 5.31 6.09 -2.37
N VAL A 185 4.57 5.03 -2.70
CA VAL A 185 4.56 4.42 -4.03
C VAL A 185 3.19 4.69 -4.65
N LEU A 186 3.19 5.27 -5.84
CA LEU A 186 1.98 5.77 -6.52
C LEU A 186 1.67 4.86 -7.71
N PRO A 187 0.74 3.89 -7.57
CA PRO A 187 0.40 2.99 -8.66
C PRO A 187 -0.30 3.73 -9.81
N GLY A 188 0.06 3.38 -11.03
CA GLY A 188 -0.73 3.63 -12.21
C GLY A 188 -1.90 2.65 -12.36
N LEU A 189 -2.38 2.48 -13.58
CA LEU A 189 -3.40 1.49 -13.90
C LEU A 189 -2.76 0.10 -13.96
N THR A 190 -3.01 -0.70 -12.92
CA THR A 190 -2.39 -2.03 -12.72
C THR A 190 -3.47 -3.10 -12.76
N GLN A 191 -3.20 -4.25 -13.39
CA GLN A 191 -4.12 -5.39 -13.55
C GLN A 191 -4.46 -6.01 -12.19
N THR A 192 -5.59 -5.60 -11.66
CA THR A 192 -6.10 -5.99 -10.33
C THR A 192 -7.63 -5.96 -10.36
N PRO A 193 -8.33 -6.63 -9.43
CA PRO A 193 -9.79 -6.54 -9.32
C PRO A 193 -10.32 -5.10 -9.19
N ARG A 194 -9.48 -4.18 -8.73
CA ARG A 194 -9.82 -2.75 -8.69
C ARG A 194 -9.89 -2.15 -10.09
N LEU A 195 -8.96 -2.50 -10.97
CA LEU A 195 -8.98 -2.03 -12.36
C LEU A 195 -10.20 -2.57 -13.10
N ASP A 196 -10.52 -3.87 -12.93
CA ASP A 196 -11.70 -4.49 -13.52
C ASP A 196 -12.98 -3.75 -13.12
N SER A 197 -13.09 -3.39 -11.83
CA SER A 197 -14.21 -2.59 -11.31
C SER A 197 -14.27 -1.18 -11.92
N LEU A 198 -13.12 -0.56 -12.19
CA LEU A 198 -13.05 0.76 -12.83
C LEU A 198 -13.46 0.70 -14.27
N ILE A 199 -13.01 -0.31 -15.02
CA ILE A 199 -13.37 -0.53 -16.42
C ILE A 199 -14.88 -0.81 -16.54
N ALA A 200 -15.41 -1.72 -15.71
CA ALA A 200 -16.85 -2.03 -15.69
C ALA A 200 -17.70 -0.80 -15.35
N GLY A 201 -17.27 -0.02 -14.36
CA GLY A 201 -17.92 1.25 -14.00
C GLY A 201 -17.87 2.28 -15.13
N GLY A 202 -16.74 2.40 -15.82
CA GLY A 202 -16.57 3.25 -17.00
C GLY A 202 -17.48 2.85 -18.16
N ALA A 203 -17.60 1.54 -18.43
CA ALA A 203 -18.49 1.00 -19.46
C ALA A 203 -19.96 1.35 -19.16
N LYS A 204 -20.40 1.09 -17.92
CA LYS A 204 -21.77 1.41 -17.47
C LYS A 204 -22.11 2.90 -17.60
N ASN A 205 -21.17 3.77 -17.27
CA ASN A 205 -21.41 5.21 -17.26
C ASN A 205 -21.33 5.87 -18.64
N SER A 206 -20.56 5.28 -19.56
CA SER A 206 -20.35 5.84 -20.91
C SER A 206 -21.19 5.17 -22.00
N GLY A 207 -21.84 4.01 -21.73
CA GLY A 207 -22.53 3.20 -22.72
C GLY A 207 -21.59 2.50 -23.73
N ARG A 208 -20.27 2.53 -23.49
CA ARG A 208 -19.25 1.84 -24.31
C ARG A 208 -19.07 0.40 -23.84
N SER A 209 -18.50 -0.46 -24.71
CA SER A 209 -18.14 -1.81 -24.27
C SER A 209 -16.97 -1.80 -23.28
N VAL A 210 -16.82 -2.89 -22.52
CA VAL A 210 -15.73 -3.08 -21.55
C VAL A 210 -14.37 -3.01 -22.26
N GLU A 211 -14.28 -3.62 -23.45
CA GLU A 211 -13.07 -3.65 -24.28
C GLU A 211 -12.70 -2.25 -24.77
N GLN A 212 -13.66 -1.46 -25.24
CA GLN A 212 -13.43 -0.09 -25.68
C GLN A 212 -12.96 0.83 -24.54
N VAL A 213 -13.48 0.62 -23.32
CA VAL A 213 -13.05 1.37 -22.15
C VAL A 213 -11.64 0.96 -21.74
N ALA A 214 -11.37 -0.36 -21.69
CA ALA A 214 -10.04 -0.88 -21.37
C ALA A 214 -8.98 -0.40 -22.37
N GLU A 215 -9.26 -0.48 -23.65
CA GLU A 215 -8.36 0.03 -24.70
C GLU A 215 -8.10 1.53 -24.57
N GLY A 216 -9.15 2.33 -24.36
CA GLY A 216 -9.00 3.77 -24.16
C GLY A 216 -8.19 4.11 -22.90
N MET A 217 -8.33 3.33 -21.83
CA MET A 217 -7.53 3.49 -20.62
C MET A 217 -6.06 3.09 -20.85
N ALA A 218 -5.80 1.97 -21.51
CA ALA A 218 -4.45 1.51 -21.85
C ALA A 218 -3.72 2.54 -22.75
N ASN A 219 -4.40 3.05 -23.78
CA ASN A 219 -3.87 4.06 -24.71
C ASN A 219 -3.59 5.41 -24.02
N SER A 220 -4.16 5.67 -22.84
CA SER A 220 -3.84 6.86 -22.05
C SER A 220 -2.51 6.76 -21.29
N ILE A 221 -1.86 5.61 -21.31
CA ILE A 221 -0.57 5.36 -20.66
C ILE A 221 0.52 5.41 -21.74
N PRO A 222 1.61 6.18 -21.59
CA PRO A 222 2.68 6.26 -22.58
C PRO A 222 3.27 4.90 -23.01
N VAL A 223 3.38 3.93 -22.08
CA VAL A 223 3.83 2.56 -22.44
C VAL A 223 2.75 1.71 -23.11
N GLY A 224 1.52 2.21 -23.29
CA GLY A 224 0.45 1.57 -24.09
C GLY A 224 -0.21 0.35 -23.46
N ARG A 225 0.03 0.06 -22.18
CA ARG A 225 -0.55 -1.10 -21.48
C ARG A 225 -0.76 -0.84 -19.99
N PHE A 226 -1.56 -1.66 -19.36
CA PHE A 226 -1.64 -1.74 -17.90
C PHE A 226 -0.36 -2.38 -17.34
N ALA A 227 -0.01 -2.01 -16.11
CA ALA A 227 1.07 -2.66 -15.39
C ALA A 227 0.63 -4.02 -14.85
N GLU A 228 1.56 -4.97 -14.78
CA GLU A 228 1.39 -6.18 -13.99
C GLU A 228 1.60 -5.86 -12.50
N PRO A 229 0.87 -6.53 -11.56
CA PRO A 229 1.06 -6.30 -10.13
C PRO A 229 2.50 -6.48 -9.66
N ALA A 230 3.24 -7.39 -10.30
CA ALA A 230 4.66 -7.63 -10.00
C ALA A 230 5.54 -6.41 -10.30
N GLU A 231 5.23 -5.62 -11.34
CA GLU A 231 6.00 -4.42 -11.67
C GLU A 231 5.91 -3.36 -10.56
N PHE A 232 4.74 -3.24 -9.93
CA PHE A 232 4.56 -2.41 -8.75
C PHE A 232 5.29 -2.99 -7.53
N ALA A 233 5.15 -4.30 -7.32
CA ALA A 233 5.76 -5.00 -6.19
C ALA A 233 7.29 -4.94 -6.22
N ASN A 234 7.92 -4.95 -7.40
CA ASN A 234 9.37 -4.78 -7.56
C ASN A 234 9.86 -3.43 -6.99
N ALA A 235 9.13 -2.34 -7.25
CA ALA A 235 9.45 -1.03 -6.70
C ALA A 235 9.33 -1.00 -5.16
N VAL A 236 8.28 -1.65 -4.63
CA VAL A 236 8.08 -1.81 -3.18
C VAL A 236 9.21 -2.66 -2.57
N GLY A 237 9.57 -3.78 -3.18
CA GLY A 237 10.65 -4.66 -2.73
C GLY A 237 12.01 -3.95 -2.71
N PHE A 238 12.30 -3.14 -3.73
CA PHE A 238 13.49 -2.29 -3.73
C PHE A 238 13.50 -1.29 -2.57
N LEU A 239 12.41 -0.52 -2.40
CA LEU A 239 12.31 0.48 -1.33
C LEU A 239 12.30 -0.14 0.09
N ALA A 240 11.85 -1.38 0.23
CA ALA A 240 11.88 -2.13 1.48
C ALA A 240 13.29 -2.61 1.86
N SER A 241 14.19 -2.70 0.89
CA SER A 241 15.50 -3.32 1.05
C SER A 241 16.58 -2.39 1.64
N PRO A 242 17.72 -2.94 2.08
CA PRO A 242 18.89 -2.16 2.45
C PRO A 242 19.46 -1.31 1.29
N ALA A 243 19.25 -1.72 0.03
CA ALA A 243 19.71 -0.97 -1.15
C ALA A 243 19.09 0.43 -1.27
N ALA A 244 17.89 0.64 -0.69
CA ALA A 244 17.20 1.92 -0.69
C ALA A 244 17.38 2.75 0.60
N ALA A 245 18.38 2.44 1.42
CA ALA A 245 18.56 3.07 2.75
C ALA A 245 18.71 4.60 2.71
N TYR A 246 19.13 5.16 1.58
CA TYR A 246 19.29 6.61 1.40
C TYR A 246 18.15 7.28 0.62
N ILE A 247 17.08 6.50 0.31
CA ILE A 247 15.87 7.01 -0.36
C ILE A 247 14.80 7.22 0.70
N ASN A 248 14.47 8.48 0.99
CA ASN A 248 13.58 8.84 2.08
C ASN A 248 12.70 10.04 1.74
N GLY A 249 11.41 9.95 2.00
CA GLY A 249 10.43 11.03 1.83
C GLY A 249 10.05 11.32 0.38
N ILE A 250 10.12 10.32 -0.51
CA ILE A 250 9.76 10.46 -1.93
C ILE A 250 8.32 10.02 -2.21
N ASN A 251 7.80 10.53 -3.33
CA ASN A 251 6.60 10.05 -4.00
C ASN A 251 7.05 9.40 -5.31
N LEU A 252 7.09 8.07 -5.37
CA LEU A 252 7.55 7.30 -6.52
C LEU A 252 6.37 6.85 -7.39
N PRO A 253 6.12 7.44 -8.57
CA PRO A 253 5.17 6.91 -9.52
C PRO A 253 5.65 5.59 -10.13
N VAL A 254 4.76 4.60 -10.20
CA VAL A 254 4.93 3.35 -10.95
C VAL A 254 3.73 3.26 -11.89
N ASP A 255 3.77 4.01 -12.98
CA ASP A 255 2.57 4.35 -13.77
C ASP A 255 2.77 4.35 -15.29
N GLY A 256 3.91 3.86 -15.76
CA GLY A 256 4.21 3.79 -17.20
C GLY A 256 4.35 5.16 -17.87
N GLY A 257 4.70 6.20 -17.10
CA GLY A 257 4.86 7.57 -17.58
C GLY A 257 3.55 8.36 -17.68
N ARG A 258 2.46 7.88 -17.07
CA ARG A 258 1.14 8.50 -17.17
C ARG A 258 1.05 9.87 -16.47
N THR A 259 1.76 10.04 -15.37
CA THR A 259 1.80 11.33 -14.63
C THR A 259 2.64 12.35 -15.41
N GLY A 260 2.05 13.49 -15.77
CA GLY A 260 2.68 14.49 -16.65
C GLY A 260 3.57 15.50 -15.94
N ASN A 261 3.67 15.48 -14.62
CA ASN A 261 4.50 16.40 -13.85
C ASN A 261 5.69 15.68 -13.17
N LEU A 262 6.72 16.45 -12.83
CA LEU A 262 7.96 15.99 -12.18
C LEU A 262 7.79 15.75 -10.68
#